data_bf1d26e54fa2abf9979855f64e85c9dd
#
_entry.id   bf1d26e54fa2abf9979855f64e85c9dd
#
_cell.length_a   1.000
_cell.length_b   1.000
_cell.length_c   1.000
_cell.angle_alpha   90.00
_cell.angle_beta   90.00
_cell.angle_gamma   90.00
#
_symmetry.space_group_name_H-M   'P 1'
#
loop_
_entity.id
_entity.type
_entity.pdbx_description
1 polymer ?
#
loop_
_entity_poly.entity_id
_entity_poly.type
_entity_poly.pdbx_seq_one_letter_code
_entity_poly.pdbx_strand_id
1 'polypeptide(L)'
;DQSSAASDVYKRQDLVLEDNVSANEYLMLQGGQFSKSRKHAVWLPSYLEQYDADSLRYYLSINMPETHDTDFRWDEYVDRVNNELIGTYGNFVHRVMTLAHRLECGEGNPLSKYDRFSDHSKILKEVDNQISSAIESMEKQRFKEALRSIMGIAQIGNSLLQEAAPWKYINEDESDERSTSLSSLSLSWRICSCLAVCMRPFTPFSSDRLCLLYTSDAADD
;
A
#
# COMPACT_ATOMS: atom_id res chain seq x y z
N ASP A 1 9.81 -27.42 23.48
CA ASP A 1 10.25 -27.26 24.87
C ASP A 1 11.56 -26.50 25.12
N GLN A 2 12.39 -26.32 24.11
CA GLN A 2 13.57 -25.46 24.24
C GLN A 2 13.19 -23.96 24.35
N SER A 3 12.07 -23.55 23.78
CA SER A 3 11.52 -22.18 23.90
C SER A 3 11.09 -21.87 25.34
N SER A 4 10.49 -22.82 26.06
CA SER A 4 10.05 -22.67 27.46
C SER A 4 11.22 -22.49 28.43
N ALA A 5 12.31 -23.23 28.23
CA ALA A 5 13.50 -23.14 29.08
C ALA A 5 14.25 -21.81 28.90
N ALA A 6 14.36 -21.30 27.68
CA ALA A 6 14.93 -19.99 27.39
C ALA A 6 14.09 -18.87 28.04
N SER A 7 12.77 -18.94 27.88
CA SER A 7 11.81 -18.00 28.49
C SER A 7 11.94 -17.91 30.01
N ASP A 8 12.17 -19.05 30.71
CA ASP A 8 12.36 -19.09 32.16
C ASP A 8 13.68 -18.44 32.61
N VAL A 9 14.74 -18.53 31.80
CA VAL A 9 16.03 -17.89 32.09
C VAL A 9 15.88 -16.34 31.93
N TYR A 10 15.18 -15.86 30.92
CA TYR A 10 14.96 -14.42 30.70
C TYR A 10 14.05 -13.79 31.76
N LYS A 11 13.02 -14.50 32.25
CA LYS A 11 12.17 -14.05 33.39
C LYS A 11 12.95 -13.78 34.65
N ARG A 12 14.02 -14.54 34.88
CA ARG A 12 14.90 -14.35 36.05
C ARG A 12 15.85 -13.15 35.90
N GLN A 13 15.91 -12.53 34.72
CA GLN A 13 16.79 -11.40 34.41
C GLN A 13 16.02 -10.08 34.25
N ASP A 14 14.75 -10.03 34.67
CA ASP A 14 13.84 -8.87 34.50
C ASP A 14 13.76 -8.37 33.05
N LEU A 15 13.96 -9.25 32.05
CA LEU A 15 13.82 -8.94 30.63
C LEU A 15 12.36 -9.04 30.20
N VAL A 16 11.95 -8.15 29.31
CA VAL A 16 10.64 -8.21 28.67
C VAL A 16 10.62 -9.42 27.74
N LEU A 17 9.63 -10.29 27.94
CA LEU A 17 9.42 -11.45 27.10
C LEU A 17 8.45 -11.10 25.96
N GLU A 18 8.58 -11.83 24.85
CA GLU A 18 7.62 -11.80 23.76
C GLU A 18 6.25 -12.35 24.22
N ASP A 19 5.18 -11.65 23.86
CA ASP A 19 3.80 -12.10 24.13
C ASP A 19 3.38 -13.19 23.14
N ASN A 20 3.93 -13.16 21.94
CA ASN A 20 3.65 -14.12 20.89
C ASN A 20 4.85 -14.28 19.95
N VAL A 21 5.05 -15.50 19.44
CA VAL A 21 6.03 -15.82 18.41
C VAL A 21 5.26 -16.38 17.20
N SER A 22 5.19 -15.59 16.13
CA SER A 22 4.56 -16.04 14.89
C SER A 22 5.54 -16.88 14.09
N ALA A 23 5.07 -18.01 13.58
CA ALA A 23 5.82 -18.88 12.69
C ALA A 23 5.12 -18.92 11.31
N ASN A 24 5.91 -18.91 10.26
CA ASN A 24 5.45 -19.10 8.89
C ASN A 24 5.71 -20.53 8.43
N GLU A 25 4.90 -20.99 7.50
CA GLU A 25 5.15 -22.20 6.73
C GLU A 25 6.29 -21.97 5.71
N TYR A 26 6.55 -22.92 4.83
CA TYR A 26 7.67 -22.85 3.89
C TYR A 26 7.34 -22.01 2.66
N LEU A 27 8.30 -21.17 2.29
CA LEU A 27 8.35 -20.56 0.96
C LEU A 27 9.19 -21.44 0.03
N MET A 28 8.60 -21.88 -1.05
CA MET A 28 9.25 -22.64 -2.12
C MET A 28 9.72 -21.68 -3.22
N LEU A 29 10.53 -22.16 -4.14
CA LEU A 29 10.96 -21.43 -5.34
C LEU A 29 10.75 -22.33 -6.57
N GLN A 30 9.85 -21.91 -7.48
CA GLN A 30 9.58 -22.61 -8.74
C GLN A 30 9.32 -24.12 -8.53
N GLY A 31 8.51 -24.45 -7.52
CA GLY A 31 8.15 -25.81 -7.16
C GLY A 31 9.22 -26.60 -6.40
N GLY A 32 10.34 -25.97 -6.04
CA GLY A 32 11.42 -26.61 -5.30
C GLY A 32 11.81 -25.86 -4.02
N GLN A 33 12.47 -26.55 -3.10
CA GLN A 33 12.99 -25.89 -1.89
C GLN A 33 14.21 -25.02 -2.22
N PHE A 34 14.31 -23.87 -1.55
CA PHE A 34 15.51 -23.03 -1.60
C PHE A 34 16.75 -23.82 -1.19
N SER A 35 17.81 -23.73 -1.99
CA SER A 35 19.07 -24.47 -1.74
C SER A 35 20.28 -23.68 -2.24
N LYS A 36 21.13 -23.24 -1.33
CA LYS A 36 22.39 -22.58 -1.66
C LYS A 36 23.35 -23.50 -2.41
N SER A 37 23.46 -24.76 -1.98
CA SER A 37 24.38 -25.74 -2.59
C SER A 37 23.99 -26.11 -4.02
N ARG A 38 22.69 -26.16 -4.33
CA ARG A 38 22.17 -26.40 -5.67
C ARG A 38 22.00 -25.10 -6.49
N LYS A 39 22.39 -23.94 -5.96
CA LYS A 39 22.18 -22.62 -6.57
C LYS A 39 20.72 -22.33 -6.93
N HIS A 40 19.79 -22.96 -6.22
CA HIS A 40 18.35 -22.75 -6.38
C HIS A 40 17.89 -21.73 -5.35
N ALA A 41 18.14 -20.45 -5.62
CA ALA A 41 17.83 -19.34 -4.73
C ALA A 41 17.77 -18.02 -5.51
N VAL A 42 17.03 -17.03 -4.98
CA VAL A 42 17.08 -15.64 -5.42
C VAL A 42 18.16 -14.94 -4.62
N TRP A 43 19.21 -14.47 -5.29
CA TRP A 43 20.30 -13.75 -4.65
C TRP A 43 19.96 -12.26 -4.59
N LEU A 44 19.64 -11.79 -3.40
CA LEU A 44 19.17 -10.41 -3.19
C LEU A 44 20.13 -9.33 -3.73
N PRO A 45 21.47 -9.40 -3.54
CA PRO A 45 22.34 -8.39 -4.13
C PRO A 45 22.19 -8.29 -5.65
N SER A 46 22.23 -9.42 -6.36
CA SER A 46 22.08 -9.43 -7.83
C SER A 46 20.66 -9.03 -8.28
N TYR A 47 19.64 -9.32 -7.49
CA TYR A 47 18.27 -8.86 -7.76
C TYR A 47 18.20 -7.33 -7.64
N LEU A 48 18.73 -6.75 -6.56
CA LEU A 48 18.64 -5.31 -6.26
C LEU A 48 19.52 -4.44 -7.17
N GLU A 49 20.50 -5.03 -7.88
CA GLU A 49 21.22 -4.34 -8.95
C GLU A 49 20.36 -4.06 -10.18
N GLN A 50 19.30 -4.83 -10.40
CA GLN A 50 18.50 -4.79 -11.62
C GLN A 50 17.05 -4.37 -11.37
N TYR A 51 16.52 -4.62 -10.20
CA TYR A 51 15.10 -4.45 -9.87
C TYR A 51 14.90 -3.69 -8.57
N ASP A 52 13.72 -3.11 -8.44
CA ASP A 52 13.31 -2.33 -7.27
C ASP A 52 12.97 -3.25 -6.07
N ALA A 53 13.36 -2.80 -4.88
CA ALA A 53 13.09 -3.53 -3.64
C ALA A 53 11.59 -3.60 -3.28
N ASP A 54 10.83 -2.54 -3.57
CA ASP A 54 9.41 -2.47 -3.20
C ASP A 54 8.56 -3.50 -3.93
N SER A 55 8.87 -3.78 -5.20
CA SER A 55 8.16 -4.80 -5.98
C SER A 55 8.36 -6.21 -5.40
N LEU A 56 9.58 -6.54 -4.97
CA LEU A 56 9.85 -7.82 -4.30
C LEU A 56 9.18 -7.91 -2.93
N ARG A 57 9.25 -6.83 -2.14
CA ARG A 57 8.59 -6.75 -0.82
C ARG A 57 7.09 -6.93 -0.95
N TYR A 58 6.46 -6.25 -1.92
CA TYR A 58 5.04 -6.40 -2.23
C TYR A 58 4.68 -7.87 -2.50
N TYR A 59 5.40 -8.50 -3.45
CA TYR A 59 5.11 -9.87 -3.84
C TYR A 59 5.33 -10.87 -2.70
N LEU A 60 6.41 -10.74 -1.94
CA LEU A 60 6.66 -11.59 -0.77
C LEU A 60 5.58 -11.42 0.29
N SER A 61 5.06 -10.23 0.50
CA SER A 61 4.01 -9.97 1.48
C SER A 61 2.66 -10.53 1.04
N ILE A 62 2.27 -10.36 -0.23
CA ILE A 62 0.99 -10.89 -0.73
C ILE A 62 1.01 -12.41 -0.93
N ASN A 63 2.20 -13.00 -1.06
CA ASN A 63 2.43 -14.44 -1.19
C ASN A 63 3.03 -15.08 0.07
N MET A 64 2.92 -14.42 1.22
CA MET A 64 3.51 -14.89 2.47
C MET A 64 2.91 -16.23 2.90
N PRO A 65 3.72 -17.23 3.31
CA PRO A 65 3.25 -18.55 3.75
C PRO A 65 2.72 -18.52 5.18
N GLU A 66 1.63 -17.78 5.44
CA GLU A 66 1.09 -17.57 6.78
C GLU A 66 0.41 -18.81 7.38
N THR A 67 -0.27 -19.60 6.54
CA THR A 67 -1.09 -20.74 6.97
C THR A 67 -0.84 -22.02 6.20
N HIS A 68 -0.10 -21.96 5.10
CA HIS A 68 0.28 -23.08 4.24
C HIS A 68 1.50 -22.69 3.42
N ASP A 69 2.22 -23.69 2.92
CA ASP A 69 3.36 -23.47 2.03
C ASP A 69 2.94 -22.66 0.80
N THR A 70 3.80 -21.73 0.38
CA THR A 70 3.62 -20.94 -0.84
C THR A 70 4.83 -21.12 -1.76
N ASP A 71 4.66 -20.81 -3.04
CA ASP A 71 5.71 -20.95 -4.04
C ASP A 71 6.03 -19.57 -4.64
N PHE A 72 7.30 -19.18 -4.61
CA PHE A 72 7.78 -18.02 -5.34
C PHE A 72 7.90 -18.39 -6.81
N ARG A 73 7.09 -17.78 -7.65
CA ARG A 73 7.08 -17.96 -9.10
C ARG A 73 7.33 -16.65 -9.81
N TRP A 74 8.26 -16.65 -10.76
CA TRP A 74 8.59 -15.42 -11.51
C TRP A 74 7.45 -14.92 -12.39
N ASP A 75 6.68 -15.82 -13.01
CA ASP A 75 5.49 -15.49 -13.78
C ASP A 75 4.43 -14.80 -12.91
N GLU A 76 4.12 -15.38 -11.75
CA GLU A 76 3.17 -14.80 -10.80
C GLU A 76 3.69 -13.48 -10.20
N TYR A 77 4.99 -13.38 -9.92
CA TYR A 77 5.62 -12.13 -9.49
C TYR A 77 5.37 -11.00 -10.50
N VAL A 78 5.65 -11.25 -11.77
CA VAL A 78 5.46 -10.26 -12.84
C VAL A 78 3.98 -9.88 -12.97
N ASP A 79 3.09 -10.86 -12.95
CA ASP A 79 1.64 -10.65 -13.07
C ASP A 79 1.10 -9.82 -11.91
N ARG A 80 1.46 -10.14 -10.67
CA ARG A 80 0.98 -9.38 -9.50
C ARG A 80 1.56 -7.98 -9.42
N VAL A 81 2.85 -7.81 -9.71
CA VAL A 81 3.46 -6.48 -9.73
C VAL A 81 2.81 -5.60 -10.80
N ASN A 82 2.61 -6.13 -12.01
CA ASN A 82 2.04 -5.34 -13.10
C ASN A 82 0.55 -5.06 -12.91
N ASN A 83 -0.25 -6.05 -12.51
CA ASN A 83 -1.70 -5.88 -12.46
C ASN A 83 -2.19 -5.29 -11.13
N GLU A 84 -1.56 -5.63 -10.03
CA GLU A 84 -1.97 -5.17 -8.70
C GLU A 84 -1.18 -3.91 -8.29
N LEU A 85 0.14 -4.02 -8.07
CA LEU A 85 0.94 -2.91 -7.57
C LEU A 85 0.96 -1.73 -8.55
N ILE A 86 1.27 -1.96 -9.82
CA ILE A 86 1.32 -0.90 -10.83
C ILE A 86 -0.07 -0.59 -11.36
N GLY A 87 -0.82 -1.61 -11.80
CA GLY A 87 -2.10 -1.45 -12.49
C GLY A 87 -3.23 -0.94 -11.60
N THR A 88 -3.21 -1.23 -10.31
CA THR A 88 -4.24 -0.77 -9.36
C THR A 88 -3.74 0.40 -8.52
N TYR A 89 -2.74 0.19 -7.68
CA TYR A 89 -2.22 1.21 -6.76
C TYR A 89 -1.47 2.32 -7.52
N GLY A 90 -0.47 1.96 -8.31
CA GLY A 90 0.35 2.92 -9.06
C GLY A 90 -0.48 3.75 -10.04
N ASN A 91 -1.41 3.11 -10.77
CA ASN A 91 -2.32 3.81 -11.69
C ASN A 91 -3.23 4.82 -10.95
N PHE A 92 -3.77 4.45 -9.80
CA PHE A 92 -4.59 5.37 -9.00
C PHE A 92 -3.78 6.60 -8.59
N VAL A 93 -2.61 6.40 -7.97
CA VAL A 93 -1.73 7.49 -7.55
C VAL A 93 -1.33 8.37 -8.73
N HIS A 94 -0.89 7.77 -9.83
CA HIS A 94 -0.47 8.50 -11.03
C HIS A 94 -1.60 9.36 -11.61
N ARG A 95 -2.83 8.83 -11.68
CA ARG A 95 -4.01 9.56 -12.19
C ARG A 95 -4.34 10.75 -11.31
N VAL A 96 -4.38 10.56 -9.98
CA VAL A 96 -4.65 11.65 -9.02
C VAL A 96 -3.61 12.75 -9.13
N MET A 97 -2.31 12.39 -9.11
CA MET A 97 -1.21 13.35 -9.21
C MET A 97 -1.24 14.13 -10.53
N THR A 98 -1.47 13.43 -11.65
CA THR A 98 -1.55 14.06 -12.98
C THR A 98 -2.71 15.04 -13.07
N LEU A 99 -3.86 14.71 -12.49
CA LEU A 99 -5.04 15.58 -12.52
C LEU A 99 -4.87 16.78 -11.58
N ALA A 100 -4.32 16.56 -10.40
CA ALA A 100 -4.05 17.63 -9.44
C ALA A 100 -3.05 18.64 -10.03
N HIS A 101 -1.98 18.17 -10.68
CA HIS A 101 -0.98 19.04 -11.32
C HIS A 101 -1.56 19.91 -12.44
N ARG A 102 -2.59 19.43 -13.16
CA ARG A 102 -3.26 20.22 -14.23
C ARG A 102 -4.10 21.38 -13.70
N LEU A 103 -4.44 21.38 -12.41
CA LEU A 103 -5.27 22.45 -11.81
C LEU A 103 -4.50 23.73 -11.51
N GLU A 104 -3.21 23.83 -11.92
CA GLU A 104 -2.34 24.99 -11.72
C GLU A 104 -2.59 25.64 -10.33
N CYS A 105 -2.13 24.99 -9.31
CA CYS A 105 -2.38 25.48 -7.98
C CYS A 105 -1.11 26.10 -7.43
N GLY A 106 -1.25 27.28 -6.84
CA GLY A 106 -0.21 27.91 -6.05
C GLY A 106 0.23 27.01 -4.88
N GLU A 107 1.11 27.50 -4.05
CA GLU A 107 1.61 26.79 -2.87
C GLU A 107 0.46 26.20 -2.03
N GLY A 108 0.59 24.94 -1.61
CA GLY A 108 -0.38 24.23 -0.78
C GLY A 108 -1.25 23.18 -1.52
N ASN A 109 -2.15 22.53 -0.77
CA ASN A 109 -3.05 21.52 -1.34
C ASN A 109 -3.98 22.16 -2.41
N PRO A 110 -3.78 21.83 -3.68
CA PRO A 110 -4.51 22.46 -4.79
C PRO A 110 -6.01 22.23 -4.75
N LEU A 111 -6.43 21.25 -4.00
CA LEU A 111 -7.79 20.75 -3.99
C LEU A 111 -8.57 21.14 -2.71
N SER A 112 -7.93 21.82 -1.74
CA SER A 112 -8.55 22.14 -0.44
C SER A 112 -9.85 22.94 -0.57
N LYS A 113 -9.97 23.80 -1.58
CA LYS A 113 -11.19 24.59 -1.84
C LYS A 113 -12.40 23.75 -2.29
N TYR A 114 -12.16 22.51 -2.69
CA TYR A 114 -13.19 21.56 -3.15
C TYR A 114 -13.55 20.52 -2.10
N ASP A 115 -13.09 20.65 -0.86
CA ASP A 115 -13.32 19.70 0.25
C ASP A 115 -14.80 19.70 0.67
N ARG A 116 -15.64 18.90 -0.01
CA ARG A 116 -17.06 18.66 0.31
C ARG A 116 -17.27 17.20 0.69
N PHE A 117 -16.63 16.77 1.78
CA PHE A 117 -16.60 15.33 2.16
C PHE A 117 -17.92 14.80 2.69
N SER A 118 -18.86 15.66 3.12
CA SER A 118 -20.21 15.25 3.48
C SER A 118 -20.90 14.47 2.37
N ASP A 119 -20.64 14.84 1.12
CA ASP A 119 -21.26 14.24 -0.07
C ASP A 119 -20.71 12.85 -0.38
N HIS A 120 -19.56 12.49 0.23
CA HIS A 120 -18.84 11.24 0.05
C HIS A 120 -18.85 10.33 1.28
N SER A 121 -19.80 10.52 2.20
CA SER A 121 -19.85 9.80 3.48
C SER A 121 -19.82 8.27 3.35
N LYS A 122 -20.44 7.72 2.30
CA LYS A 122 -20.41 6.28 2.02
C LYS A 122 -19.01 5.80 1.67
N ILE A 123 -18.30 6.53 0.80
CA ILE A 123 -16.94 6.18 0.35
C ILE A 123 -15.97 6.29 1.52
N LEU A 124 -16.07 7.35 2.33
CA LEU A 124 -15.25 7.51 3.54
C LEU A 124 -15.44 6.31 4.48
N LYS A 125 -16.67 5.88 4.73
CA LYS A 125 -16.95 4.71 5.56
C LYS A 125 -16.36 3.43 4.98
N GLU A 126 -16.41 3.23 3.67
CA GLU A 126 -15.79 2.08 3.00
C GLU A 126 -14.27 2.10 3.17
N VAL A 127 -13.62 3.25 3.00
CA VAL A 127 -12.18 3.43 3.23
C VAL A 127 -11.82 3.15 4.70
N ASP A 128 -12.57 3.71 5.65
CA ASP A 128 -12.35 3.49 7.09
C ASP A 128 -12.48 2.00 7.47
N ASN A 129 -13.43 1.30 6.88
CA ASN A 129 -13.57 -0.15 7.07
C ASN A 129 -12.34 -0.92 6.56
N GLN A 130 -11.80 -0.54 5.40
CA GLN A 130 -10.58 -1.17 4.87
C GLN A 130 -9.35 -0.87 5.75
N ILE A 131 -9.21 0.36 6.24
CA ILE A 131 -8.14 0.75 7.17
C ILE A 131 -8.24 -0.07 8.45
N SER A 132 -9.43 -0.15 9.05
CA SER A 132 -9.66 -0.90 10.28
C SER A 132 -9.34 -2.38 10.11
N SER A 133 -9.76 -2.98 8.98
CA SER A 133 -9.43 -4.36 8.62
C SER A 133 -7.93 -4.57 8.43
N ALA A 134 -7.23 -3.62 7.80
CA ALA A 134 -5.79 -3.69 7.63
C ALA A 134 -5.05 -3.62 8.97
N ILE A 135 -5.44 -2.72 9.87
CA ILE A 135 -4.85 -2.58 11.21
C ILE A 135 -5.05 -3.89 12.00
N GLU A 136 -6.29 -4.39 12.06
CA GLU A 136 -6.58 -5.65 12.78
C GLU A 136 -5.78 -6.84 12.22
N SER A 137 -5.62 -6.89 10.89
CA SER A 137 -4.82 -7.94 10.24
C SER A 137 -3.33 -7.80 10.56
N MET A 138 -2.79 -6.58 10.58
CA MET A 138 -1.41 -6.31 10.97
C MET A 138 -1.12 -6.70 12.42
N GLU A 139 -2.02 -6.36 13.34
CA GLU A 139 -1.91 -6.75 14.76
C GLU A 139 -1.91 -8.27 14.94
N LYS A 140 -2.65 -8.99 14.11
CA LYS A 140 -2.68 -10.46 14.05
C LYS A 140 -1.55 -11.07 13.20
N GLN A 141 -0.62 -10.27 12.69
CA GLN A 141 0.48 -10.68 11.82
C GLN A 141 0.02 -11.38 10.52
N ARG A 142 -1.16 -10.99 10.02
CA ARG A 142 -1.75 -11.46 8.76
C ARG A 142 -1.47 -10.45 7.65
N PHE A 143 -0.23 -10.38 7.21
CA PHE A 143 0.25 -9.35 6.29
C PHE A 143 -0.42 -9.43 4.92
N LYS A 144 -0.73 -10.64 4.46
CA LYS A 144 -1.44 -10.88 3.20
C LYS A 144 -2.86 -10.29 3.23
N GLU A 145 -3.59 -10.48 4.32
CA GLU A 145 -4.94 -9.91 4.50
C GLU A 145 -4.87 -8.39 4.64
N ALA A 146 -3.92 -7.88 5.43
CA ALA A 146 -3.70 -6.45 5.58
C ALA A 146 -3.43 -5.78 4.23
N LEU A 147 -2.53 -6.34 3.42
CA LEU A 147 -2.19 -5.81 2.11
C LEU A 147 -3.38 -5.84 1.14
N ARG A 148 -4.21 -6.90 1.19
CA ARG A 148 -5.46 -6.97 0.40
C ARG A 148 -6.44 -5.86 0.77
N SER A 149 -6.62 -5.57 2.06
CA SER A 149 -7.47 -4.47 2.51
C SER A 149 -6.93 -3.11 2.03
N ILE A 150 -5.61 -2.90 2.10
CA ILE A 150 -4.98 -1.68 1.60
C ILE A 150 -5.17 -1.54 0.09
N MET A 151 -5.01 -2.61 -0.68
CA MET A 151 -5.27 -2.61 -2.12
C MET A 151 -6.76 -2.33 -2.44
N GLY A 152 -7.68 -2.74 -1.56
CA GLY A 152 -9.10 -2.39 -1.62
C GLY A 152 -9.33 -0.87 -1.57
N ILE A 153 -8.54 -0.13 -0.77
CA ILE A 153 -8.61 1.34 -0.74
C ILE A 153 -8.24 1.94 -2.11
N ALA A 154 -7.21 1.41 -2.76
CA ALA A 154 -6.84 1.87 -4.11
C ALA A 154 -7.91 1.56 -5.16
N GLN A 155 -8.63 0.44 -5.04
CA GLN A 155 -9.76 0.10 -5.90
C GLN A 155 -10.93 1.05 -5.70
N ILE A 156 -11.28 1.37 -4.45
CA ILE A 156 -12.30 2.38 -4.11
C ILE A 156 -11.95 3.73 -4.75
N GLY A 157 -10.69 4.16 -4.61
CA GLY A 157 -10.22 5.40 -5.23
C GLY A 157 -10.29 5.40 -6.75
N ASN A 158 -9.92 4.30 -7.42
CA ASN A 158 -10.04 4.16 -8.86
C ASN A 158 -11.50 4.23 -9.32
N SER A 159 -12.44 3.60 -8.60
CA SER A 159 -13.88 3.65 -8.90
C SER A 159 -14.41 5.08 -8.75
N LEU A 160 -14.06 5.77 -7.65
CA LEU A 160 -14.42 7.16 -7.43
C LEU A 160 -13.97 8.08 -8.57
N LEU A 161 -12.69 7.96 -9.00
CA LEU A 161 -12.18 8.73 -10.13
C LEU A 161 -12.89 8.39 -11.44
N GLN A 162 -13.23 7.12 -11.66
CA GLN A 162 -13.90 6.70 -12.88
C GLN A 162 -15.33 7.24 -12.97
N GLU A 163 -16.06 7.23 -11.87
CA GLU A 163 -17.43 7.75 -11.78
C GLU A 163 -17.46 9.27 -11.90
N ALA A 164 -16.59 9.97 -11.19
CA ALA A 164 -16.52 11.43 -11.19
C ALA A 164 -15.97 12.02 -12.48
N ALA A 165 -15.16 11.27 -13.22
CA ALA A 165 -14.51 11.63 -14.47
C ALA A 165 -13.92 13.07 -14.49
N PRO A 166 -13.08 13.47 -13.50
CA PRO A 166 -12.65 14.86 -13.34
C PRO A 166 -11.88 15.41 -14.53
N TRP A 167 -11.29 14.56 -15.37
CA TRP A 167 -10.61 14.97 -16.62
C TRP A 167 -11.53 15.64 -17.64
N LYS A 168 -12.85 15.47 -17.53
CA LYS A 168 -13.82 16.13 -18.40
C LYS A 168 -14.07 17.58 -17.99
N TYR A 169 -13.98 17.87 -16.68
CA TYR A 169 -14.43 19.11 -16.09
C TYR A 169 -13.30 20.08 -15.66
N ILE A 170 -12.04 19.62 -15.67
CA ILE A 170 -10.89 20.42 -15.20
C ILE A 170 -10.77 21.77 -15.93
N ASN A 171 -11.06 21.81 -17.24
CA ASN A 171 -10.91 22.98 -18.08
C ASN A 171 -12.25 23.67 -18.40
N GLU A 172 -13.33 23.23 -17.77
CA GLU A 172 -14.64 23.85 -17.97
C GLU A 172 -14.85 25.06 -17.05
N ASP A 173 -15.81 25.93 -17.42
CA ASP A 173 -16.25 27.01 -16.57
C ASP A 173 -16.87 26.49 -15.26
N GLU A 174 -17.01 27.37 -14.26
CA GLU A 174 -17.57 26.99 -12.99
C GLU A 174 -19.03 26.50 -13.13
N SER A 175 -19.27 25.27 -12.72
CA SER A 175 -20.58 24.60 -12.71
C SER A 175 -20.69 23.68 -11.47
N ASP A 176 -21.91 23.26 -11.15
CA ASP A 176 -22.14 22.31 -10.05
C ASP A 176 -21.51 20.94 -10.35
N GLU A 177 -21.55 20.51 -11.62
CA GLU A 177 -20.92 19.27 -12.08
C GLU A 177 -19.40 19.34 -11.91
N ARG A 178 -18.77 20.45 -12.31
CA ARG A 178 -17.34 20.68 -12.09
C ARG A 178 -16.98 20.65 -10.62
N SER A 179 -17.74 21.35 -9.78
CA SER A 179 -17.51 21.41 -8.33
C SER A 179 -17.62 20.03 -7.68
N THR A 180 -18.63 19.23 -8.04
CA THR A 180 -18.82 17.86 -7.55
C THR A 180 -17.69 16.94 -7.99
N SER A 181 -17.29 17.04 -9.26
CA SER A 181 -16.20 16.23 -9.81
C SER A 181 -14.86 16.57 -9.17
N LEU A 182 -14.57 17.85 -8.93
CA LEU A 182 -13.35 18.28 -8.23
C LEU A 182 -13.37 17.93 -6.73
N SER A 183 -14.54 17.89 -6.10
CA SER A 183 -14.67 17.35 -4.74
C SER A 183 -14.28 15.86 -4.67
N SER A 184 -14.68 15.07 -5.66
CA SER A 184 -14.26 13.67 -5.78
C SER A 184 -12.75 13.53 -6.01
N LEU A 185 -12.13 14.45 -6.78
CA LEU A 185 -10.68 14.49 -6.96
C LEU A 185 -9.98 14.89 -5.65
N SER A 186 -10.53 15.83 -4.89
CA SER A 186 -10.02 16.20 -3.57
C SER A 186 -10.03 15.01 -2.60
N LEU A 187 -11.13 14.27 -2.55
CA LEU A 187 -11.19 13.04 -1.76
C LEU A 187 -10.17 12.00 -2.24
N SER A 188 -10.02 11.84 -3.57
CA SER A 188 -9.02 10.92 -4.14
C SER A 188 -7.59 11.30 -3.75
N TRP A 189 -7.28 12.59 -3.66
CA TRP A 189 -5.99 13.09 -3.16
C TRP A 189 -5.76 12.66 -1.69
N ARG A 190 -6.77 12.80 -0.82
CA ARG A 190 -6.68 12.35 0.56
C ARG A 190 -6.56 10.82 0.68
N ILE A 191 -7.24 10.07 -0.17
CA ILE A 191 -7.09 8.61 -0.25
C ILE A 191 -5.64 8.24 -0.62
N CYS A 192 -5.00 8.96 -1.56
CA CYS A 192 -3.59 8.76 -1.88
C CYS A 192 -2.67 9.01 -0.67
N SER A 193 -2.91 10.07 0.09
CA SER A 193 -2.13 10.36 1.31
C SER A 193 -2.28 9.22 2.34
N CYS A 194 -3.48 8.71 2.53
CA CYS A 194 -3.75 7.55 3.38
C CYS A 194 -3.00 6.30 2.87
N LEU A 195 -3.06 6.03 1.57
CA LEU A 195 -2.36 4.91 0.95
C LEU A 195 -0.84 5.00 1.11
N ALA A 196 -0.25 6.21 1.05
CA ALA A 196 1.17 6.41 1.28
C ALA A 196 1.60 5.90 2.67
N VAL A 197 0.77 6.16 3.70
CA VAL A 197 1.01 5.67 5.06
C VAL A 197 0.76 4.16 5.17
N CYS A 198 -0.38 3.68 4.66
CA CYS A 198 -0.76 2.27 4.78
C CYS A 198 0.18 1.32 4.01
N MET A 199 0.72 1.76 2.87
CA MET A 199 1.65 0.97 2.06
C MET A 199 3.09 0.99 2.59
N ARG A 200 3.45 1.90 3.49
CA ARG A 200 4.82 2.06 3.98
C ARG A 200 5.47 0.78 4.56
N PRO A 201 4.77 -0.10 5.30
CA PRO A 201 5.33 -1.37 5.73
C PRO A 201 5.73 -2.30 4.58
N PHE A 202 5.04 -2.21 3.45
CA PHE A 202 5.20 -3.08 2.29
C PHE A 202 6.10 -2.50 1.21
N THR A 203 5.91 -1.22 0.88
CA THR A 203 6.64 -0.49 -0.18
C THR A 203 7.24 0.80 0.37
N PRO A 204 8.24 0.73 1.29
CA PRO A 204 8.73 1.90 2.02
C PRO A 204 9.31 2.98 1.10
N PHE A 205 10.09 2.62 0.08
CA PHE A 205 10.75 3.60 -0.78
C PHE A 205 9.77 4.39 -1.65
N SER A 206 8.75 3.72 -2.20
CA SER A 206 7.69 4.37 -2.97
C SER A 206 6.79 5.21 -2.09
N SER A 207 6.48 4.72 -0.89
CA SER A 207 5.66 5.43 0.09
C SER A 207 6.36 6.69 0.60
N ASP A 208 7.64 6.64 0.91
CA ASP A 208 8.41 7.83 1.34
C ASP A 208 8.45 8.89 0.23
N ARG A 209 8.67 8.49 -1.03
CA ARG A 209 8.58 9.42 -2.18
C ARG A 209 7.20 10.03 -2.33
N LEU A 210 6.14 9.23 -2.13
CA LEU A 210 4.78 9.71 -2.21
C LEU A 210 4.47 10.67 -1.05
N CYS A 211 4.91 10.36 0.17
CA CYS A 211 4.74 11.24 1.34
C CYS A 211 5.40 12.62 1.11
N LEU A 212 6.58 12.66 0.51
CA LEU A 212 7.25 13.94 0.21
C LEU A 212 6.42 14.83 -0.71
N LEU A 213 5.67 14.28 -1.66
CA LEU A 213 4.80 15.06 -2.54
C LEU A 213 3.62 15.72 -1.81
N TYR A 214 3.25 15.20 -0.62
CA TYR A 214 2.19 15.76 0.21
C TYR A 214 2.70 16.68 1.34
N THR A 215 4.00 16.61 1.67
CA THR A 215 4.60 17.31 2.80
C THR A 215 5.54 18.44 2.40
N SER A 216 6.01 18.49 1.16
CA SER A 216 6.87 19.57 0.66
C SER A 216 6.21 20.94 0.71
N ASP A 217 4.87 20.99 0.80
CA ASP A 217 4.08 22.21 0.93
C ASP A 217 3.91 22.69 2.40
N ALA A 218 4.39 21.92 3.39
CA ALA A 218 4.20 22.23 4.81
C ALA A 218 5.48 22.75 5.49
N ALA A 219 6.60 22.84 4.77
CA ALA A 219 7.90 23.17 5.36
C ALA A 219 8.40 24.59 5.08
N ASP A 220 7.61 25.42 4.39
CA ASP A 220 7.94 26.82 4.07
C ASP A 220 7.09 27.85 4.85
N ASP A 221 6.50 27.47 6.00
CA ASP A 221 5.88 28.39 6.97
C ASP A 221 6.72 28.55 8.24
#